data_1b4d34f9b8c3cb272a60586c24e9d8bf
#
_entry.id   1b4d34f9b8c3cb272a60586c24e9d8bf
#
_cell.length_a   1.000
_cell.length_b   1.000
_cell.length_c   1.000
_cell.angle_alpha   90.00
_cell.angle_beta   90.00
_cell.angle_gamma   90.00
#
_symmetry.space_group_name_H-M   'P 1'
#
loop_
_entity.id
_entity.type
_entity.pdbx_description
1 polymer ?
#
loop_
_entity_poly.entity_id
_entity_poly.type
_entity_poly.pdbx_seq_one_letter_code
_entity_poly.pdbx_strand_id
1 'polypeptide(L)'
;MSPKTYKLAPAAGLAMMLATAPLALAQDKTFELKLSHWVPPSHPLQKAIEQWGADIEKASNGTIKFKVFPSQQLGKAFDHYDMARDGIADFVYVNPGYQPGRFPIIAAGELPFTIGNAQGGNLAIDAWYRQYAAKEMKDTHYCFSFVLDPMTWHSSKKKILVPEDLKGMKVRPSHGTIAAWVTQLGGTNVQASATEVRDVIEKGVAEAVTFPWGSVPLLGVDKVTKYHMDAQVVTTTFQWLMSPKTYNAMSASQKKVIDDHCTTEWAGKFAGPWATFERAGLDKMKAMPGHEIYQISAPQLAEWKKSAEPLHKKWADDVTKAGGDAGAIMKDLHATLEKYKAGY
;
A
#
# COMPACT_ATOMS: atom_id res chain seq x y z
N MET A 1 5.53 -50.93 -95.26
CA MET A 1 6.03 -49.82 -94.42
C MET A 1 4.84 -49.19 -93.68
N SER A 2 4.70 -49.50 -92.43
CA SER A 2 3.56 -49.03 -91.60
C SER A 2 4.05 -48.04 -90.56
N PRO A 3 3.41 -46.86 -90.34
CA PRO A 3 3.88 -45.90 -89.41
C PRO A 3 3.40 -46.23 -87.95
N LYS A 4 4.32 -46.21 -87.00
CA LYS A 4 4.05 -46.38 -85.59
C LYS A 4 3.47 -45.11 -85.00
N THR A 5 2.28 -45.18 -84.44
CA THR A 5 1.64 -44.12 -83.66
C THR A 5 2.09 -44.20 -82.24
N TYR A 6 2.69 -43.09 -81.70
CA TYR A 6 3.00 -42.89 -80.27
C TYR A 6 1.79 -42.26 -79.53
N LYS A 7 1.29 -42.95 -78.52
CA LYS A 7 0.27 -42.44 -77.66
C LYS A 7 0.98 -41.66 -76.53
N LEU A 8 0.70 -40.35 -76.36
CA LEU A 8 1.07 -39.58 -75.25
C LEU A 8 0.13 -39.89 -74.03
N ALA A 9 0.70 -40.23 -72.92
CA ALA A 9 -0.01 -40.38 -71.67
C ALA A 9 -0.19 -39.00 -70.97
N PRO A 10 -1.34 -38.70 -70.26
CA PRO A 10 -1.56 -37.44 -69.57
C PRO A 10 -0.80 -37.45 -68.21
N ALA A 11 0.00 -36.43 -68.02
CA ALA A 11 0.62 -36.17 -66.73
C ALA A 11 -0.45 -35.73 -65.69
N ALA A 12 -0.67 -36.57 -64.70
CA ALA A 12 -1.52 -36.21 -63.51
C ALA A 12 -0.80 -35.20 -62.64
N GLY A 13 -1.25 -33.97 -62.69
CA GLY A 13 -0.78 -32.93 -61.81
C GLY A 13 -1.27 -33.16 -60.33
N LEU A 14 -0.35 -33.47 -59.42
CA LEU A 14 -0.61 -33.63 -58.02
C LEU A 14 -0.73 -32.21 -57.41
N ALA A 15 -1.95 -31.72 -57.24
CA ALA A 15 -2.23 -30.45 -56.50
C ALA A 15 -1.99 -30.68 -55.00
N MET A 16 -0.86 -30.17 -54.50
CA MET A 16 -0.50 -30.16 -53.08
C MET A 16 -1.37 -29.12 -52.36
N MET A 17 -2.49 -29.53 -51.74
CA MET A 17 -3.27 -28.68 -50.81
C MET A 17 -2.44 -28.47 -49.56
N LEU A 18 -1.84 -27.27 -49.43
CA LEU A 18 -1.31 -26.76 -48.17
C LEU A 18 -2.49 -26.54 -47.24
N ALA A 19 -2.73 -27.49 -46.34
CA ALA A 19 -3.64 -27.34 -45.23
C ALA A 19 -3.03 -26.31 -44.26
N THR A 20 -3.48 -25.05 -44.32
CA THR A 20 -3.25 -24.06 -43.27
C THR A 20 -4.05 -24.51 -42.07
N ALA A 21 -3.42 -25.30 -41.17
CA ALA A 21 -3.98 -25.56 -39.85
C ALA A 21 -4.12 -24.21 -39.14
N PRO A 22 -5.30 -23.83 -38.62
CA PRO A 22 -5.41 -22.68 -37.77
C PRO A 22 -4.50 -22.94 -36.56
N LEU A 23 -3.56 -22.05 -36.31
CA LEU A 23 -2.86 -21.98 -35.03
C LEU A 23 -3.95 -21.79 -33.95
N ALA A 24 -4.35 -22.91 -33.34
CA ALA A 24 -5.17 -22.88 -32.18
C ALA A 24 -4.32 -22.12 -31.11
N LEU A 25 -4.58 -20.84 -30.92
CA LEU A 25 -4.08 -20.08 -29.76
C LEU A 25 -4.56 -20.89 -28.57
N ALA A 26 -3.61 -21.49 -27.85
CA ALA A 26 -3.93 -22.20 -26.62
C ALA A 26 -4.64 -21.20 -25.72
N GLN A 27 -5.90 -21.51 -25.38
CA GLN A 27 -6.69 -20.66 -24.53
C GLN A 27 -5.99 -20.56 -23.18
N ASP A 28 -5.77 -19.32 -22.68
CA ASP A 28 -5.14 -19.10 -21.40
C ASP A 28 -5.88 -19.83 -20.28
N LYS A 29 -5.14 -20.47 -19.38
CA LYS A 29 -5.72 -21.08 -18.16
C LYS A 29 -6.41 -20.00 -17.36
N THR A 30 -7.64 -20.25 -16.93
CA THR A 30 -8.36 -19.32 -16.04
C THR A 30 -7.79 -19.39 -14.61
N PHE A 31 -7.57 -18.21 -14.01
CA PHE A 31 -7.19 -18.05 -12.63
C PHE A 31 -8.34 -17.42 -11.84
N GLU A 32 -8.66 -17.97 -10.68
CA GLU A 32 -9.47 -17.33 -9.65
C GLU A 32 -8.53 -16.97 -8.48
N LEU A 33 -8.13 -15.70 -8.43
CA LEU A 33 -7.11 -15.20 -7.51
C LEU A 33 -7.72 -14.81 -6.17
N LYS A 34 -7.09 -15.26 -5.07
CA LYS A 34 -7.43 -14.83 -3.71
C LYS A 34 -6.79 -13.49 -3.42
N LEU A 35 -7.62 -12.49 -3.21
CA LEU A 35 -7.19 -11.16 -2.85
C LEU A 35 -7.50 -10.91 -1.38
N SER A 36 -6.49 -10.78 -0.53
CA SER A 36 -6.62 -10.64 0.92
C SER A 36 -6.32 -9.23 1.39
N HIS A 37 -7.21 -8.69 2.21
CA HIS A 37 -6.97 -7.45 2.95
C HIS A 37 -7.58 -7.49 4.35
N TRP A 38 -7.14 -6.59 5.21
CA TRP A 38 -7.50 -6.61 6.63
C TRP A 38 -8.49 -5.53 7.04
N VAL A 39 -8.84 -4.57 6.16
CA VAL A 39 -9.84 -3.54 6.46
C VAL A 39 -11.27 -4.09 6.30
N PRO A 40 -12.27 -3.47 6.98
CA PRO A 40 -13.67 -3.89 6.85
C PRO A 40 -14.23 -3.57 5.45
N PRO A 41 -15.28 -4.26 5.00
CA PRO A 41 -15.92 -4.00 3.69
C PRO A 41 -16.46 -2.58 3.51
N SER A 42 -16.72 -1.85 4.61
CA SER A 42 -17.15 -0.45 4.58
C SER A 42 -16.02 0.53 4.28
N HIS A 43 -14.75 0.07 4.28
CA HIS A 43 -13.60 0.90 4.01
C HIS A 43 -13.52 1.27 2.53
N PRO A 44 -13.16 2.54 2.16
CA PRO A 44 -13.05 2.97 0.75
C PRO A 44 -12.18 2.07 -0.12
N LEU A 45 -11.16 1.46 0.48
CA LEU A 45 -10.25 0.54 -0.20
C LEU A 45 -10.94 -0.71 -0.76
N GLN A 46 -12.00 -1.21 -0.10
CA GLN A 46 -12.76 -2.36 -0.61
C GLN A 46 -13.27 -2.11 -2.03
N LYS A 47 -13.93 -0.95 -2.22
CA LYS A 47 -14.44 -0.55 -3.55
C LYS A 47 -13.33 -0.36 -4.57
N ALA A 48 -12.19 0.22 -4.17
CA ALA A 48 -11.04 0.39 -5.05
C ALA A 48 -10.46 -0.96 -5.50
N ILE A 49 -10.38 -1.94 -4.60
CA ILE A 49 -9.95 -3.31 -4.86
C ILE A 49 -10.89 -3.99 -5.86
N GLU A 50 -12.20 -3.89 -5.62
CA GLU A 50 -13.22 -4.49 -6.50
C GLU A 50 -13.16 -3.89 -7.91
N GLN A 51 -13.02 -2.57 -8.02
CA GLN A 51 -12.89 -1.88 -9.31
C GLN A 51 -11.61 -2.29 -10.04
N TRP A 52 -10.46 -2.32 -9.36
CA TRP A 52 -9.19 -2.75 -9.93
C TRP A 52 -9.26 -4.22 -10.42
N GLY A 53 -9.89 -5.10 -9.64
CA GLY A 53 -10.10 -6.48 -10.02
C GLY A 53 -11.02 -6.63 -11.24
N ALA A 54 -12.11 -5.85 -11.31
CA ALA A 54 -13.04 -5.84 -12.43
C ALA A 54 -12.36 -5.35 -13.74
N ASP A 55 -11.48 -4.35 -13.65
CA ASP A 55 -10.74 -3.86 -14.82
C ASP A 55 -9.77 -4.93 -15.35
N ILE A 56 -9.10 -5.68 -14.47
CA ILE A 56 -8.25 -6.83 -14.86
C ILE A 56 -9.08 -7.96 -15.45
N GLU A 57 -10.22 -8.31 -14.85
CA GLU A 57 -11.10 -9.36 -15.41
C GLU A 57 -11.54 -9.01 -16.83
N LYS A 58 -11.94 -7.76 -17.05
CA LYS A 58 -12.29 -7.26 -18.38
C LYS A 58 -11.11 -7.28 -19.34
N ALA A 59 -9.93 -6.79 -18.93
CA ALA A 59 -8.73 -6.73 -19.76
C ALA A 59 -8.19 -8.12 -20.12
N SER A 60 -8.38 -9.11 -19.25
CA SER A 60 -7.98 -10.51 -19.45
C SER A 60 -9.03 -11.35 -20.19
N ASN A 61 -10.13 -10.75 -20.68
CA ASN A 61 -11.27 -11.47 -21.25
C ASN A 61 -11.80 -12.59 -20.31
N GLY A 62 -11.83 -12.33 -18.99
CA GLY A 62 -12.34 -13.25 -17.97
C GLY A 62 -11.40 -14.40 -17.63
N THR A 63 -10.15 -14.41 -18.10
CA THR A 63 -9.16 -15.44 -17.74
C THR A 63 -8.50 -15.18 -16.38
N ILE A 64 -8.62 -13.96 -15.83
CA ILE A 64 -8.19 -13.61 -14.47
C ILE A 64 -9.40 -13.07 -13.73
N LYS A 65 -9.78 -13.74 -12.64
CA LYS A 65 -10.88 -13.37 -11.75
C LYS A 65 -10.39 -13.26 -10.34
N PHE A 66 -11.11 -12.51 -9.50
CA PHE A 66 -10.74 -12.31 -8.11
C PHE A 66 -11.85 -12.73 -7.14
N LYS A 67 -11.42 -13.37 -6.05
CA LYS A 67 -12.24 -13.56 -4.86
C LYS A 67 -11.62 -12.74 -3.73
N VAL A 68 -12.35 -11.73 -3.26
CA VAL A 68 -11.89 -10.82 -2.20
C VAL A 68 -12.18 -11.41 -0.83
N PHE A 69 -11.20 -11.36 0.07
CA PHE A 69 -11.25 -11.82 1.45
C PHE A 69 -10.91 -10.63 2.37
N PRO A 70 -11.91 -9.84 2.80
CA PRO A 70 -11.74 -8.69 3.69
C PRO A 70 -11.57 -9.10 5.15
N SER A 71 -11.34 -8.10 6.02
CA SER A 71 -11.41 -8.25 7.48
C SER A 71 -10.57 -9.40 8.05
N GLN A 72 -9.35 -9.60 7.50
CA GLN A 72 -8.41 -10.64 7.98
C GLN A 72 -8.91 -12.09 7.82
N GLN A 73 -9.82 -12.37 6.87
CA GLN A 73 -10.40 -13.71 6.69
C GLN A 73 -9.36 -14.79 6.36
N LEU A 74 -8.26 -14.43 5.66
CA LEU A 74 -7.20 -15.38 5.31
C LEU A 74 -6.01 -15.34 6.27
N GLY A 75 -5.86 -14.27 7.05
CA GLY A 75 -4.76 -14.09 8.00
C GLY A 75 -4.72 -12.69 8.58
N LYS A 76 -3.94 -12.51 9.66
CA LYS A 76 -3.82 -11.24 10.36
C LYS A 76 -3.11 -10.18 9.51
N ALA A 77 -3.39 -8.90 9.78
CA ALA A 77 -2.79 -7.76 9.07
C ALA A 77 -1.25 -7.80 9.06
N PHE A 78 -0.64 -8.29 10.14
CA PHE A 78 0.81 -8.41 10.29
C PHE A 78 1.44 -9.48 9.38
N ASP A 79 0.66 -10.44 8.88
CA ASP A 79 1.16 -11.62 8.16
C ASP A 79 1.04 -11.47 6.64
N HIS A 80 0.40 -10.40 6.13
CA HIS A 80 0.02 -10.29 4.71
C HIS A 80 1.21 -10.35 3.75
N TYR A 81 2.38 -9.77 4.10
CA TYR A 81 3.56 -9.92 3.25
C TYR A 81 3.97 -11.40 3.09
N ASP A 82 4.04 -12.11 4.20
CA ASP A 82 4.43 -13.53 4.20
C ASP A 82 3.36 -14.40 3.52
N MET A 83 2.08 -14.02 3.60
CA MET A 83 1.00 -14.70 2.87
C MET A 83 1.17 -14.63 1.35
N ALA A 84 1.64 -13.51 0.80
CA ALA A 84 1.95 -13.41 -0.64
C ALA A 84 3.20 -14.22 -0.99
N ARG A 85 4.27 -14.09 -0.19
CA ARG A 85 5.50 -14.87 -0.36
C ARG A 85 5.21 -16.37 -0.42
N ASP A 86 4.40 -16.86 0.51
CA ASP A 86 4.13 -18.30 0.69
C ASP A 86 2.98 -18.80 -0.20
N GLY A 87 2.30 -17.91 -0.94
CA GLY A 87 1.20 -18.24 -1.84
C GLY A 87 -0.10 -18.64 -1.12
N ILE A 88 -0.29 -18.17 0.12
CA ILE A 88 -1.56 -18.33 0.88
C ILE A 88 -2.65 -17.44 0.25
N ALA A 89 -2.28 -16.22 -0.14
CA ALA A 89 -3.07 -15.32 -0.95
C ALA A 89 -2.29 -14.93 -2.21
N ASP A 90 -3.02 -14.65 -3.30
CA ASP A 90 -2.44 -14.28 -4.58
C ASP A 90 -2.14 -12.79 -4.67
N PHE A 91 -3.01 -11.96 -4.10
CA PHE A 91 -2.77 -10.53 -3.88
C PHE A 91 -3.03 -10.15 -2.42
N VAL A 92 -2.23 -9.22 -1.91
CA VAL A 92 -2.29 -8.77 -0.53
C VAL A 92 -2.13 -7.27 -0.39
N TYR A 93 -2.82 -6.71 0.61
CA TYR A 93 -2.64 -5.34 1.09
C TYR A 93 -1.71 -5.34 2.30
N VAL A 94 -0.54 -4.73 2.17
CA VAL A 94 0.52 -4.77 3.19
C VAL A 94 0.77 -3.38 3.77
N ASN A 95 0.86 -3.30 5.10
CA ASN A 95 1.52 -2.21 5.81
C ASN A 95 2.94 -2.70 6.19
N PRO A 96 4.01 -2.26 5.49
CA PRO A 96 5.38 -2.73 5.77
C PRO A 96 5.85 -2.33 7.18
N GLY A 97 5.33 -1.23 7.72
CA GLY A 97 5.64 -0.76 9.07
C GLY A 97 5.08 -1.66 10.18
N TYR A 98 4.25 -2.65 9.86
CA TYR A 98 3.84 -3.72 10.80
C TYR A 98 4.94 -4.75 11.03
N GLN A 99 6.02 -4.74 10.24
CA GLN A 99 7.19 -5.58 10.40
C GLN A 99 8.45 -4.72 10.59
N PRO A 100 8.63 -4.09 11.77
CA PRO A 100 9.67 -3.11 12.03
C PRO A 100 11.07 -3.63 11.64
N GLY A 101 11.84 -2.80 10.92
CA GLY A 101 13.21 -3.11 10.50
C GLY A 101 13.34 -4.05 9.29
N ARG A 102 12.25 -4.63 8.80
CA ARG A 102 12.31 -5.53 7.62
C ARG A 102 12.45 -4.77 6.30
N PHE A 103 11.86 -3.59 6.21
CA PHE A 103 11.78 -2.79 4.98
C PHE A 103 12.27 -1.35 5.22
N PRO A 104 13.60 -1.15 5.43
CA PRO A 104 14.12 0.15 5.79
C PRO A 104 14.00 1.21 4.68
N ILE A 105 14.03 0.83 3.38
CA ILE A 105 13.98 1.82 2.31
C ILE A 105 12.60 2.47 2.25
N ILE A 106 11.52 1.69 2.19
CA ILE A 106 10.16 2.25 2.11
C ILE A 106 9.81 3.07 3.36
N ALA A 107 10.39 2.77 4.52
CA ALA A 107 10.21 3.51 5.75
C ALA A 107 10.67 4.99 5.66
N ALA A 108 11.43 5.40 4.64
CA ALA A 108 11.69 6.80 4.35
C ALA A 108 10.40 7.62 4.17
N GLY A 109 9.40 7.04 3.50
CA GLY A 109 8.09 7.67 3.33
C GLY A 109 7.28 7.79 4.63
N GLU A 110 7.69 7.10 5.69
CA GLU A 110 7.05 7.11 7.01
C GLU A 110 7.76 8.03 8.01
N LEU A 111 8.82 8.72 7.58
CA LEU A 111 9.47 9.71 8.44
C LEU A 111 8.55 10.92 8.66
N PRO A 112 8.45 11.43 9.90
CA PRO A 112 7.62 12.59 10.20
C PRO A 112 7.98 13.79 9.31
N PHE A 113 6.96 14.57 8.94
CA PHE A 113 7.10 15.79 8.14
C PHE A 113 7.76 15.61 6.77
N THR A 114 7.61 14.42 6.17
CA THR A 114 8.16 14.13 4.83
C THR A 114 7.10 14.27 3.74
N ILE A 115 5.92 13.69 3.91
CA ILE A 115 4.82 13.72 2.94
C ILE A 115 3.68 14.56 3.48
N GLY A 116 3.26 15.57 2.70
CA GLY A 116 2.25 16.56 3.09
C GLY A 116 0.83 16.27 2.58
N ASN A 117 0.66 15.37 1.60
CA ASN A 117 -0.65 14.98 1.09
C ASN A 117 -0.60 13.65 0.36
N ALA A 118 -1.71 12.90 0.39
CA ALA A 118 -1.80 11.61 -0.26
C ALA A 118 -2.11 11.70 -1.78
N GLN A 119 -2.71 12.77 -2.29
CA GLN A 119 -3.00 12.87 -3.73
C GLN A 119 -1.73 12.79 -4.57
N GLY A 120 -0.77 13.66 -4.30
CA GLY A 120 0.54 13.58 -4.92
C GLY A 120 1.38 12.43 -4.35
N GLY A 121 1.24 12.16 -3.06
CA GLY A 121 1.98 11.14 -2.32
C GLY A 121 1.82 9.74 -2.89
N ASN A 122 0.64 9.36 -3.34
CA ASN A 122 0.38 8.06 -3.95
C ASN A 122 1.19 7.85 -5.23
N LEU A 123 1.27 8.87 -6.07
CA LEU A 123 2.09 8.83 -7.28
C LEU A 123 3.58 8.90 -6.97
N ALA A 124 3.97 9.78 -6.04
CA ALA A 124 5.36 9.99 -5.68
C ALA A 124 6.00 8.75 -5.04
N ILE A 125 5.32 8.15 -4.06
CA ILE A 125 5.88 7.00 -3.33
C ILE A 125 6.03 5.79 -4.23
N ASP A 126 5.07 5.54 -5.14
CA ASP A 126 5.20 4.45 -6.08
C ASP A 126 6.30 4.70 -7.10
N ALA A 127 6.31 5.88 -7.75
CA ALA A 127 7.32 6.22 -8.75
C ALA A 127 8.74 6.14 -8.19
N TRP A 128 8.93 6.59 -6.93
CA TRP A 128 10.21 6.51 -6.23
C TRP A 128 10.57 5.08 -5.84
N TYR A 129 9.63 4.35 -5.22
CA TYR A 129 9.96 3.06 -4.60
C TYR A 129 10.14 1.92 -5.60
N ARG A 130 9.55 1.99 -6.81
CA ARG A 130 9.70 0.96 -7.87
C ARG A 130 11.14 0.54 -8.14
N GLN A 131 12.07 1.46 -8.09
CA GLN A 131 13.49 1.15 -8.33
C GLN A 131 14.13 0.34 -7.20
N TYR A 132 13.55 0.36 -5.99
CA TYR A 132 14.04 -0.35 -4.81
C TYR A 132 13.26 -1.62 -4.48
N ALA A 133 12.01 -1.70 -4.92
CA ALA A 133 11.06 -2.75 -4.54
C ALA A 133 11.57 -4.17 -4.84
N ALA A 134 12.18 -4.38 -6.01
CA ALA A 134 12.72 -5.69 -6.40
C ALA A 134 13.86 -6.18 -5.47
N LYS A 135 14.60 -5.26 -4.86
CA LYS A 135 15.67 -5.58 -3.90
C LYS A 135 15.11 -5.78 -2.50
N GLU A 136 14.22 -4.88 -2.06
CA GLU A 136 13.73 -4.87 -0.68
C GLU A 136 12.61 -5.87 -0.45
N MET A 137 11.69 -6.03 -1.41
CA MET A 137 10.56 -6.96 -1.35
C MET A 137 10.72 -8.14 -2.32
N LYS A 138 11.95 -8.67 -2.42
CA LYS A 138 12.37 -9.68 -3.40
C LYS A 138 11.56 -10.98 -3.39
N ASP A 139 10.89 -11.27 -2.29
CA ASP A 139 10.13 -12.50 -2.10
C ASP A 139 8.68 -12.37 -2.61
N THR A 140 8.32 -11.22 -3.20
CA THR A 140 6.99 -10.95 -3.75
C THR A 140 7.09 -10.33 -5.14
N HIS A 141 6.01 -10.39 -5.92
CA HIS A 141 5.89 -9.60 -7.14
C HIS A 141 5.26 -8.24 -6.78
N TYR A 142 6.04 -7.18 -6.96
CA TYR A 142 5.63 -5.82 -6.64
C TYR A 142 4.65 -5.29 -7.68
N CYS A 143 3.50 -4.81 -7.22
CA CYS A 143 2.51 -4.15 -8.06
C CYS A 143 2.63 -2.63 -7.96
N PHE A 144 2.27 -2.05 -6.82
CA PHE A 144 2.46 -0.62 -6.55
C PHE A 144 2.47 -0.30 -5.06
N SER A 145 2.97 0.90 -4.75
CA SER A 145 2.90 1.49 -3.41
C SER A 145 1.95 2.68 -3.39
N PHE A 146 1.44 3.01 -2.21
CA PHE A 146 0.64 4.20 -1.97
C PHE A 146 0.77 4.63 -0.50
N VAL A 147 0.23 5.80 -0.16
CA VAL A 147 0.31 6.37 1.18
C VAL A 147 -1.06 6.71 1.73
N LEU A 148 -1.14 6.72 3.04
CA LEU A 148 -2.26 7.29 3.76
C LEU A 148 -2.21 8.84 3.70
N ASP A 149 -3.36 9.51 3.77
CA ASP A 149 -3.33 10.95 4.00
C ASP A 149 -2.68 11.25 5.35
N PRO A 150 -1.92 12.35 5.49
CA PRO A 150 -1.16 12.59 6.71
C PRO A 150 -2.01 12.53 7.97
N MET A 151 -1.45 11.84 8.96
CA MET A 151 -2.07 11.55 10.24
C MET A 151 -1.71 12.57 11.30
N THR A 152 -2.53 12.60 12.34
CA THR A 152 -2.32 13.37 13.56
C THR A 152 -2.52 12.52 14.80
N TRP A 153 -2.31 13.13 15.99
CA TRP A 153 -2.51 12.48 17.27
C TRP A 153 -3.95 12.61 17.75
N HIS A 154 -4.51 11.47 18.17
CA HIS A 154 -5.82 11.37 18.82
C HIS A 154 -5.65 10.72 20.19
N SER A 155 -6.28 11.28 21.22
CA SER A 155 -6.12 10.83 22.60
C SER A 155 -7.46 10.73 23.33
N SER A 156 -7.56 9.74 24.23
CA SER A 156 -8.70 9.56 25.13
C SER A 156 -8.55 10.35 26.44
N LYS A 157 -7.31 10.77 26.83
CA LYS A 157 -7.00 11.28 28.15
C LYS A 157 -6.76 12.77 28.22
N LYS A 158 -5.92 13.33 27.35
CA LYS A 158 -5.47 14.72 27.38
C LYS A 158 -5.08 15.21 26.00
N LYS A 159 -4.94 16.52 25.84
CA LYS A 159 -4.31 17.10 24.65
C LYS A 159 -2.84 16.66 24.58
N ILE A 160 -2.36 16.49 23.36
CA ILE A 160 -0.97 16.21 23.03
C ILE A 160 -0.47 17.44 22.26
N LEU A 161 0.09 18.42 22.98
CA LEU A 161 0.50 19.70 22.40
C LEU A 161 1.96 19.70 21.96
N VAL A 162 2.81 19.06 22.75
CA VAL A 162 4.27 18.98 22.56
C VAL A 162 4.74 17.53 22.70
N PRO A 163 5.93 17.18 22.17
CA PRO A 163 6.46 15.82 22.28
C PRO A 163 6.51 15.26 23.69
N GLU A 164 6.82 16.10 24.68
CA GLU A 164 6.89 15.70 26.09
C GLU A 164 5.55 15.17 26.65
N ASP A 165 4.43 15.56 26.05
CA ASP A 165 3.11 15.07 26.45
C ASP A 165 2.92 13.55 26.20
N LEU A 166 3.75 12.93 25.38
CA LEU A 166 3.75 11.48 25.15
C LEU A 166 4.46 10.69 26.26
N LYS A 167 5.24 11.36 27.11
CA LYS A 167 5.95 10.71 28.22
C LYS A 167 4.98 9.97 29.14
N GLY A 168 5.23 8.68 29.34
CA GLY A 168 4.40 7.80 30.15
C GLY A 168 3.07 7.40 29.54
N MET A 169 2.68 7.93 28.35
CA MET A 169 1.47 7.52 27.66
C MET A 169 1.64 6.15 26.99
N LYS A 170 0.57 5.37 26.99
CA LYS A 170 0.45 4.13 26.21
C LYS A 170 -0.12 4.49 24.84
N VAL A 171 0.67 4.31 23.82
CA VAL A 171 0.34 4.72 22.46
C VAL A 171 0.26 3.52 21.53
N ARG A 172 -0.78 3.45 20.71
CA ARG A 172 -0.82 2.53 19.59
C ARG A 172 -0.18 3.21 18.36
N PRO A 173 1.04 2.85 17.96
CA PRO A 173 1.69 3.41 16.79
C PRO A 173 1.11 2.82 15.50
N SER A 174 1.02 3.61 14.42
CA SER A 174 0.55 3.16 13.11
C SER A 174 1.58 2.26 12.40
N HIS A 175 2.86 2.44 12.70
CA HIS A 175 3.99 1.71 12.09
C HIS A 175 5.26 1.83 12.94
N GLY A 176 6.32 1.12 12.54
CA GLY A 176 7.58 1.01 13.28
C GLY A 176 8.29 2.34 13.54
N THR A 177 8.23 3.30 12.61
CA THR A 177 8.84 4.63 12.78
C THR A 177 8.16 5.40 13.91
N ILE A 178 6.82 5.39 13.98
CA ILE A 178 6.07 6.00 15.11
C ILE A 178 6.35 5.26 16.41
N ALA A 179 6.48 3.92 16.36
CA ALA A 179 6.85 3.16 17.56
C ALA A 179 8.22 3.60 18.11
N ALA A 180 9.20 3.83 17.25
CA ALA A 180 10.51 4.35 17.62
C ALA A 180 10.40 5.77 18.20
N TRP A 181 9.58 6.65 17.59
CA TRP A 181 9.34 8.00 18.07
C TRP A 181 8.71 8.02 19.47
N VAL A 182 7.64 7.25 19.67
CA VAL A 182 6.97 7.10 20.96
C VAL A 182 7.96 6.64 22.04
N THR A 183 8.78 5.63 21.76
CA THR A 183 9.81 5.13 22.68
C THR A 183 10.83 6.22 23.02
N GLN A 184 11.34 6.95 22.02
CA GLN A 184 12.29 8.05 22.17
C GLN A 184 11.72 9.16 23.09
N LEU A 185 10.41 9.42 23.01
CA LEU A 185 9.70 10.43 23.80
C LEU A 185 9.24 9.92 25.18
N GLY A 186 9.64 8.71 25.57
CA GLY A 186 9.32 8.12 26.86
C GLY A 186 7.91 7.56 26.99
N GLY A 187 7.22 7.36 25.88
CA GLY A 187 5.95 6.64 25.83
C GLY A 187 6.12 5.13 25.72
N THR A 188 5.03 4.40 25.86
CA THR A 188 4.98 2.93 25.76
C THR A 188 4.17 2.51 24.55
N ASN A 189 4.74 1.65 23.71
CA ASN A 189 4.07 1.13 22.52
C ASN A 189 3.09 -0.01 22.83
N VAL A 190 1.90 0.09 22.25
CA VAL A 190 0.87 -0.96 22.27
C VAL A 190 0.69 -1.47 20.86
N GLN A 191 1.15 -2.68 20.58
CA GLN A 191 1.02 -3.27 19.25
C GLN A 191 -0.41 -3.73 18.99
N ALA A 192 -1.05 -3.15 17.98
CA ALA A 192 -2.36 -3.54 17.49
C ALA A 192 -2.51 -3.14 16.01
N SER A 193 -3.27 -3.90 15.23
CA SER A 193 -3.64 -3.51 13.87
C SER A 193 -4.60 -2.31 13.88
N ALA A 194 -4.78 -1.65 12.74
CA ALA A 194 -5.68 -0.50 12.65
C ALA A 194 -7.12 -0.86 13.06
N THR A 195 -7.57 -2.07 12.76
CA THR A 195 -8.93 -2.55 13.07
C THR A 195 -9.15 -2.90 14.55
N GLU A 196 -8.06 -3.05 15.32
CA GLU A 196 -8.10 -3.36 16.77
C GLU A 196 -7.98 -2.11 17.65
N VAL A 197 -7.72 -0.94 17.05
CA VAL A 197 -7.41 0.31 17.79
C VAL A 197 -8.54 0.70 18.74
N ARG A 198 -9.78 0.65 18.30
CA ARG A 198 -10.92 0.98 19.16
C ARG A 198 -10.90 0.13 20.43
N ASP A 199 -10.75 -1.17 20.28
CA ASP A 199 -10.81 -2.11 21.41
C ASP A 199 -9.68 -1.88 22.42
N VAL A 200 -8.43 -1.63 21.94
CA VAL A 200 -7.32 -1.41 22.85
C VAL A 200 -7.41 -0.07 23.60
N ILE A 201 -8.04 0.96 23.00
CA ILE A 201 -8.29 2.24 23.67
C ILE A 201 -9.47 2.10 24.65
N GLU A 202 -10.57 1.48 24.26
CA GLU A 202 -11.75 1.25 25.08
C GLU A 202 -11.41 0.47 26.36
N LYS A 203 -10.53 -0.53 26.25
CA LYS A 203 -10.01 -1.31 27.39
C LYS A 203 -8.92 -0.59 28.21
N GLY A 204 -8.51 0.62 27.83
CA GLY A 204 -7.44 1.38 28.51
C GLY A 204 -6.03 0.76 28.33
N VAL A 205 -5.86 -0.15 27.37
CA VAL A 205 -4.55 -0.72 27.03
C VAL A 205 -3.71 0.31 26.28
N ALA A 206 -4.32 1.12 25.42
CA ALA A 206 -3.72 2.32 24.82
C ALA A 206 -4.53 3.57 25.22
N GLU A 207 -3.90 4.74 25.15
CA GLU A 207 -4.49 6.05 25.49
C GLU A 207 -4.47 7.02 24.31
N ALA A 208 -3.59 6.79 23.34
CA ALA A 208 -3.45 7.60 22.15
C ALA A 208 -3.12 6.76 20.91
N VAL A 209 -3.35 7.34 19.74
CA VAL A 209 -3.13 6.75 18.43
C VAL A 209 -2.80 7.83 17.40
N THR A 210 -2.10 7.45 16.33
CA THR A 210 -2.03 8.25 15.10
C THR A 210 -2.98 7.69 14.05
N PHE A 211 -3.86 8.55 13.52
CA PHE A 211 -4.77 8.23 12.42
C PHE A 211 -5.02 9.45 11.53
N PRO A 212 -5.41 9.25 10.27
CA PRO A 212 -6.00 10.30 9.45
C PRO A 212 -7.46 10.51 9.85
N TRP A 213 -8.01 11.64 9.47
CA TRP A 213 -9.30 12.10 9.97
C TRP A 213 -10.50 11.23 9.60
N GLY A 214 -10.55 10.71 8.38
CA GLY A 214 -11.67 9.87 7.92
C GLY A 214 -11.71 8.51 8.60
N SER A 215 -10.54 7.95 8.89
CA SER A 215 -10.42 6.66 9.57
C SER A 215 -10.85 6.70 11.04
N VAL A 216 -10.82 7.87 11.70
CA VAL A 216 -11.24 7.99 13.09
C VAL A 216 -12.70 7.54 13.28
N PRO A 217 -13.71 8.11 12.60
CA PRO A 217 -15.10 7.63 12.72
C PRO A 217 -15.32 6.28 12.02
N LEU A 218 -14.62 6.01 10.90
CA LEU A 218 -14.79 4.76 10.17
C LEU A 218 -14.48 3.53 11.02
N LEU A 219 -13.45 3.60 11.84
CA LEU A 219 -13.01 2.52 12.72
C LEU A 219 -13.54 2.66 14.16
N GLY A 220 -14.45 3.61 14.41
CA GLY A 220 -15.07 3.82 15.72
C GLY A 220 -14.12 4.37 16.77
N VAL A 221 -12.99 4.96 16.36
CA VAL A 221 -11.99 5.58 17.24
C VAL A 221 -12.53 6.87 17.86
N ASP A 222 -13.46 7.56 17.16
CA ASP A 222 -14.24 8.69 17.69
C ASP A 222 -14.94 8.37 19.01
N LYS A 223 -15.44 7.14 19.17
CA LYS A 223 -16.18 6.72 20.37
C LYS A 223 -15.29 6.55 21.61
N VAL A 224 -14.00 6.46 21.43
CA VAL A 224 -13.02 6.15 22.49
C VAL A 224 -11.93 7.20 22.64
N THR A 225 -11.92 8.24 21.78
CA THR A 225 -11.00 9.39 21.86
C THR A 225 -11.78 10.69 21.95
N LYS A 226 -11.19 11.70 22.57
CA LYS A 226 -11.82 13.00 22.80
C LYS A 226 -10.98 14.17 22.27
N TYR A 227 -9.68 14.05 22.35
CA TYR A 227 -8.72 15.13 22.05
C TYR A 227 -8.02 14.84 20.72
N HIS A 228 -8.04 15.79 19.79
CA HIS A 228 -7.54 15.61 18.44
C HIS A 228 -6.68 16.80 18.02
N MET A 229 -5.43 16.57 17.75
CA MET A 229 -4.51 17.60 17.29
C MET A 229 -4.78 17.91 15.80
N ASP A 230 -5.03 19.17 15.48
CA ASP A 230 -5.17 19.60 14.06
C ASP A 230 -3.82 20.03 13.50
N ALA A 231 -2.89 19.08 13.39
CA ALA A 231 -1.60 19.24 12.75
C ALA A 231 -1.15 17.90 12.16
N GLN A 232 -0.83 17.91 10.89
CA GLN A 232 -0.32 16.72 10.21
C GLN A 232 1.12 16.45 10.58
N VAL A 233 1.46 15.24 11.00
CA VAL A 233 2.80 14.93 11.49
C VAL A 233 3.48 13.79 10.74
N VAL A 234 2.73 12.84 10.20
CA VAL A 234 3.29 11.62 9.62
C VAL A 234 2.30 10.94 8.68
N THR A 235 2.77 10.12 7.75
CA THR A 235 1.92 9.22 6.96
C THR A 235 2.32 7.76 7.16
N THR A 236 1.58 6.83 6.58
CA THR A 236 1.87 5.41 6.50
C THR A 236 1.99 5.01 5.05
N THR A 237 2.98 4.21 4.72
CA THR A 237 3.13 3.60 3.39
C THR A 237 2.43 2.26 3.33
N PHE A 238 1.94 1.90 2.16
CA PHE A 238 1.30 0.61 1.89
C PHE A 238 1.77 0.04 0.57
N GLN A 239 1.73 -1.28 0.45
CA GLN A 239 2.06 -2.00 -0.77
C GLN A 239 0.91 -2.91 -1.19
N TRP A 240 0.75 -2.98 -2.50
CA TRP A 240 -0.07 -3.93 -3.21
C TRP A 240 0.86 -4.94 -3.85
N LEU A 241 0.85 -6.15 -3.33
CA LEU A 241 1.83 -7.18 -3.69
C LEU A 241 1.13 -8.44 -4.17
N MET A 242 1.77 -9.14 -5.10
CA MET A 242 1.29 -10.42 -5.63
C MET A 242 2.24 -11.56 -5.25
N SER A 243 1.69 -12.76 -5.11
CA SER A 243 2.47 -13.99 -4.96
C SER A 243 3.31 -14.25 -6.21
N PRO A 244 4.63 -14.40 -6.09
CA PRO A 244 5.49 -14.72 -7.23
C PRO A 244 5.17 -16.08 -7.82
N LYS A 245 4.69 -17.03 -7.02
CA LYS A 245 4.26 -18.34 -7.48
C LYS A 245 3.11 -18.23 -8.49
N THR A 246 2.09 -17.43 -8.16
CA THR A 246 0.93 -17.22 -9.01
C THR A 246 1.30 -16.44 -10.25
N TYR A 247 2.05 -15.32 -10.12
CA TYR A 247 2.51 -14.53 -11.25
C TYR A 247 3.32 -15.37 -12.25
N ASN A 248 4.27 -16.18 -11.75
CA ASN A 248 5.12 -17.01 -12.61
C ASN A 248 4.34 -18.11 -13.37
N ALA A 249 3.21 -18.56 -12.81
CA ALA A 249 2.35 -19.57 -13.44
C ALA A 249 1.45 -19.00 -14.55
N MET A 250 1.37 -17.67 -14.72
CA MET A 250 0.58 -17.00 -15.74
C MET A 250 1.25 -17.04 -17.11
N SER A 251 0.43 -17.00 -18.17
CA SER A 251 0.90 -16.80 -19.54
C SER A 251 1.49 -15.40 -19.74
N ALA A 252 2.19 -15.17 -20.83
CA ALA A 252 2.74 -13.85 -21.16
C ALA A 252 1.64 -12.79 -21.33
N SER A 253 0.48 -13.15 -21.92
CA SER A 253 -0.67 -12.27 -22.06
C SER A 253 -1.26 -11.87 -20.70
N GLN A 254 -1.42 -12.84 -19.79
CA GLN A 254 -1.94 -12.60 -18.44
C GLN A 254 -0.97 -11.76 -17.58
N LYS A 255 0.34 -12.04 -17.65
CA LYS A 255 1.36 -11.22 -17.01
C LYS A 255 1.29 -9.78 -17.47
N LYS A 256 1.17 -9.58 -18.80
CA LYS A 256 1.02 -8.22 -19.34
C LYS A 256 -0.22 -7.52 -18.81
N VAL A 257 -1.35 -8.19 -18.68
CA VAL A 257 -2.56 -7.59 -18.07
C VAL A 257 -2.29 -7.18 -16.61
N ILE A 258 -1.65 -8.03 -15.81
CA ILE A 258 -1.28 -7.70 -14.42
C ILE A 258 -0.34 -6.48 -14.42
N ASP A 259 0.72 -6.49 -15.22
CA ASP A 259 1.73 -5.43 -15.24
C ASP A 259 1.15 -4.08 -15.70
N ASP A 260 0.23 -4.08 -16.66
CA ASP A 260 -0.49 -2.89 -17.11
C ASP A 260 -1.39 -2.29 -16.00
N HIS A 261 -1.79 -3.08 -15.00
CA HIS A 261 -2.57 -2.66 -13.83
C HIS A 261 -1.70 -2.48 -12.57
N CYS A 262 -0.39 -2.67 -12.67
CA CYS A 262 0.60 -2.52 -11.62
C CYS A 262 1.52 -1.32 -11.90
N THR A 263 0.97 -0.14 -12.14
CA THR A 263 1.69 1.08 -12.54
C THR A 263 1.52 2.21 -11.53
N THR A 264 2.36 3.23 -11.62
CA THR A 264 2.24 4.45 -10.81
C THR A 264 0.89 5.15 -11.02
N GLU A 265 0.36 5.13 -12.24
CA GLU A 265 -0.97 5.67 -12.52
C GLU A 265 -2.06 4.90 -11.77
N TRP A 266 -1.95 3.58 -11.73
CA TRP A 266 -2.87 2.73 -10.97
C TRP A 266 -2.75 2.94 -9.46
N ALA A 267 -1.56 3.20 -8.92
CA ALA A 267 -1.41 3.58 -7.50
C ALA A 267 -2.26 4.82 -7.17
N GLY A 268 -2.22 5.85 -8.03
CA GLY A 268 -3.04 7.06 -7.89
C GLY A 268 -4.54 6.78 -8.02
N LYS A 269 -4.98 6.01 -9.04
CA LYS A 269 -6.38 5.63 -9.24
C LYS A 269 -6.93 4.81 -8.08
N PHE A 270 -6.15 3.86 -7.58
CA PHE A 270 -6.52 2.94 -6.52
C PHE A 270 -6.67 3.64 -5.17
N ALA A 271 -5.71 4.46 -4.77
CA ALA A 271 -5.68 5.11 -3.46
C ALA A 271 -6.33 6.51 -3.43
N GLY A 272 -6.54 7.15 -4.57
CA GLY A 272 -7.11 8.50 -4.68
C GLY A 272 -8.47 8.69 -3.99
N PRO A 273 -9.45 7.80 -4.18
CA PRO A 273 -10.73 7.87 -3.48
C PRO A 273 -10.59 7.80 -1.95
N TRP A 274 -9.64 7.01 -1.45
CA TRP A 274 -9.35 6.93 -0.04
C TRP A 274 -8.71 8.23 0.48
N ALA A 275 -7.74 8.79 -0.21
CA ALA A 275 -7.15 10.09 0.14
C ALA A 275 -8.21 11.20 0.25
N THR A 276 -9.18 11.23 -0.67
CA THR A 276 -10.31 12.17 -0.64
C THR A 276 -11.21 11.94 0.58
N PHE A 277 -11.51 10.68 0.89
CA PHE A 277 -12.31 10.30 2.06
C PHE A 277 -11.64 10.73 3.37
N GLU A 278 -10.34 10.51 3.52
CA GLU A 278 -9.59 10.88 4.71
C GLU A 278 -9.58 12.39 4.93
N ARG A 279 -9.34 13.17 3.89
CA ARG A 279 -9.35 14.63 3.96
C ARG A 279 -10.69 15.19 4.40
N ALA A 280 -11.78 14.64 3.88
CA ALA A 280 -13.14 15.04 4.28
C ALA A 280 -13.50 14.69 5.74
N GLY A 281 -12.68 13.87 6.39
CA GLY A 281 -12.90 13.43 7.77
C GLY A 281 -12.78 14.54 8.80
N LEU A 282 -11.90 15.52 8.59
CA LEU A 282 -11.70 16.65 9.52
C LEU A 282 -13.00 17.45 9.71
N ASP A 283 -13.68 17.82 8.62
CA ASP A 283 -14.92 18.58 8.70
C ASP A 283 -16.05 17.78 9.39
N LYS A 284 -16.09 16.46 9.13
CA LYS A 284 -17.01 15.56 9.83
C LYS A 284 -16.74 15.53 11.32
N MET A 285 -15.46 15.39 11.72
CA MET A 285 -15.07 15.39 13.14
C MET A 285 -15.36 16.72 13.81
N LYS A 286 -15.15 17.87 13.13
CA LYS A 286 -15.50 19.21 13.65
C LYS A 286 -17.00 19.37 13.92
N ALA A 287 -17.85 18.69 13.18
CA ALA A 287 -19.29 18.71 13.34
C ALA A 287 -19.82 17.74 14.42
N MET A 288 -18.98 16.83 14.92
CA MET A 288 -19.40 15.83 15.91
C MET A 288 -19.31 16.40 17.33
N PRO A 289 -20.36 16.28 18.17
CA PRO A 289 -20.31 16.76 19.55
C PRO A 289 -19.40 15.89 20.42
N GLY A 290 -18.82 16.48 21.46
CA GLY A 290 -18.01 15.77 22.44
C GLY A 290 -16.53 15.62 22.09
N HIS A 291 -16.10 16.13 20.93
CA HIS A 291 -14.69 16.13 20.50
C HIS A 291 -14.08 17.50 20.64
N GLU A 292 -12.83 17.53 21.06
CA GLU A 292 -12.02 18.75 21.15
C GLU A 292 -10.90 18.69 20.11
N ILE A 293 -11.10 19.40 19.01
CA ILE A 293 -10.10 19.57 17.95
C ILE A 293 -9.34 20.85 18.25
N TYR A 294 -8.04 20.75 18.41
CA TYR A 294 -7.18 21.86 18.80
C TYR A 294 -5.99 22.02 17.89
N GLN A 295 -5.59 23.25 17.68
CA GLN A 295 -4.37 23.61 16.96
C GLN A 295 -3.19 23.69 17.91
N ILE A 296 -1.98 23.43 17.40
CA ILE A 296 -0.73 23.72 18.09
C ILE A 296 -0.11 24.99 17.51
N SER A 297 0.63 25.71 18.35
CA SER A 297 1.34 26.92 17.94
C SER A 297 2.56 26.61 17.08
N ALA A 298 3.08 27.58 16.34
CA ALA A 298 4.30 27.43 15.55
C ALA A 298 5.52 26.98 16.39
N PRO A 299 5.76 27.50 17.63
CA PRO A 299 6.79 26.95 18.51
C PRO A 299 6.59 25.47 18.84
N GLN A 300 5.36 25.05 19.18
CA GLN A 300 5.04 23.64 19.46
C GLN A 300 5.29 22.74 18.25
N LEU A 301 4.90 23.19 17.04
CA LEU A 301 5.21 22.46 15.81
C LEU A 301 6.73 22.34 15.58
N ALA A 302 7.49 23.40 15.90
CA ALA A 302 8.95 23.36 15.81
C ALA A 302 9.57 22.34 16.78
N GLU A 303 9.03 22.21 17.99
CA GLU A 303 9.43 21.17 18.94
C GLU A 303 9.16 19.76 18.39
N TRP A 304 8.00 19.54 17.78
CA TRP A 304 7.66 18.29 17.10
C TRP A 304 8.65 17.95 15.98
N LYS A 305 8.96 18.93 15.10
CA LYS A 305 9.95 18.75 14.02
C LYS A 305 11.33 18.39 14.58
N LYS A 306 11.79 19.11 15.57
CA LYS A 306 13.08 18.85 16.24
C LYS A 306 13.12 17.45 16.88
N SER A 307 12.04 17.02 17.50
CA SER A 307 11.97 15.69 18.13
C SER A 307 12.05 14.53 17.12
N ALA A 308 11.75 14.79 15.83
CA ALA A 308 11.81 13.80 14.75
C ALA A 308 13.21 13.63 14.15
N GLU A 309 14.14 14.58 14.34
CA GLU A 309 15.49 14.52 13.76
C GLU A 309 16.25 13.21 14.06
N PRO A 310 16.24 12.64 15.28
CA PRO A 310 16.90 11.38 15.55
C PRO A 310 16.33 10.18 14.76
N LEU A 311 15.05 10.25 14.34
CA LEU A 311 14.43 9.21 13.52
C LEU A 311 15.03 9.17 12.10
N HIS A 312 15.33 10.35 11.52
CA HIS A 312 16.00 10.45 10.23
C HIS A 312 17.40 9.80 10.30
N LYS A 313 18.15 10.07 11.37
CA LYS A 313 19.46 9.44 11.58
C LYS A 313 19.33 7.92 11.70
N LYS A 314 18.40 7.47 12.57
CA LYS A 314 18.15 6.03 12.75
C LYS A 314 17.79 5.35 11.45
N TRP A 315 16.89 5.94 10.66
CA TRP A 315 16.53 5.44 9.34
C TRP A 315 17.76 5.32 8.40
N ALA A 316 18.61 6.36 8.36
CA ALA A 316 19.80 6.35 7.54
C ALA A 316 20.78 5.23 7.96
N ASP A 317 20.96 5.03 9.26
CA ASP A 317 21.77 3.95 9.82
C ASP A 317 21.20 2.56 9.43
N ASP A 318 19.87 2.37 9.50
CA ASP A 318 19.17 1.12 9.14
C ASP A 318 19.31 0.81 7.64
N VAL A 319 19.14 1.82 6.77
CA VAL A 319 19.34 1.69 5.32
C VAL A 319 20.78 1.34 4.99
N THR A 320 21.74 2.01 5.61
CA THR A 320 23.18 1.76 5.40
C THR A 320 23.54 0.34 5.84
N LYS A 321 23.03 -0.12 6.98
CA LYS A 321 23.21 -1.49 7.46
C LYS A 321 22.63 -2.52 6.49
N ALA A 322 21.54 -2.19 5.79
CA ALA A 322 20.94 -3.03 4.74
C ALA A 322 21.68 -2.94 3.38
N GLY A 323 22.79 -2.18 3.31
CA GLY A 323 23.60 -2.02 2.10
C GLY A 323 23.01 -1.02 1.08
N GLY A 324 22.19 -0.05 1.56
CA GLY A 324 21.67 1.05 0.77
C GLY A 324 22.47 2.35 0.99
N ASP A 325 22.38 3.26 0.01
CA ASP A 325 22.87 4.63 0.14
C ASP A 325 21.73 5.52 0.64
N ALA A 326 21.69 5.76 1.94
CA ALA A 326 20.61 6.54 2.58
C ALA A 326 20.53 7.98 2.04
N GLY A 327 21.67 8.59 1.70
CA GLY A 327 21.71 9.95 1.15
C GLY A 327 21.10 10.02 -0.24
N ALA A 328 21.48 9.11 -1.15
CA ALA A 328 20.91 9.03 -2.48
C ALA A 328 19.40 8.68 -2.44
N ILE A 329 19.02 7.71 -1.63
CA ILE A 329 17.61 7.27 -1.46
C ILE A 329 16.73 8.43 -0.99
N MET A 330 17.17 9.20 0.00
CA MET A 330 16.41 10.35 0.51
C MET A 330 16.34 11.48 -0.51
N LYS A 331 17.45 11.76 -1.20
CA LYS A 331 17.47 12.78 -2.27
C LYS A 331 16.47 12.44 -3.38
N ASP A 332 16.43 11.19 -3.83
CA ASP A 332 15.49 10.74 -4.85
C ASP A 332 14.04 10.81 -4.38
N LEU A 333 13.77 10.50 -3.09
CA LEU A 333 12.45 10.67 -2.50
C LEU A 333 12.02 12.14 -2.54
N HIS A 334 12.85 13.05 -2.06
CA HIS A 334 12.53 14.49 -2.06
C HIS A 334 12.27 15.03 -3.47
N ALA A 335 13.12 14.69 -4.44
CA ALA A 335 12.94 15.10 -5.83
C ALA A 335 11.62 14.58 -6.42
N THR A 336 11.23 13.35 -6.06
CA THR A 336 9.97 12.77 -6.52
C THR A 336 8.77 13.40 -5.83
N LEU A 337 8.86 13.68 -4.53
CA LEU A 337 7.82 14.41 -3.78
C LEU A 337 7.60 15.82 -4.33
N GLU A 338 8.66 16.53 -4.69
CA GLU A 338 8.59 17.84 -5.33
C GLU A 338 7.88 17.77 -6.68
N LYS A 339 8.29 16.80 -7.54
CA LYS A 339 7.67 16.56 -8.86
C LYS A 339 6.15 16.39 -8.77
N TYR A 340 5.67 15.66 -7.76
CA TYR A 340 4.25 15.37 -7.57
C TYR A 340 3.56 16.31 -6.58
N LYS A 341 4.23 17.39 -6.11
CA LYS A 341 3.73 18.36 -5.15
C LYS A 341 3.17 17.70 -3.87
N ALA A 342 3.91 16.74 -3.36
CA ALA A 342 3.53 15.92 -2.23
C ALA A 342 4.40 16.12 -0.98
N GLY A 343 5.47 16.91 -1.04
CA GLY A 343 6.32 17.23 0.10
C GLY A 343 5.57 18.02 1.18
N TYR A 344 6.05 17.88 2.44
CA TYR A 344 5.52 18.59 3.62
C TYR A 344 5.97 20.05 3.65
#